data_b394326e4ae7a0383a7d53fafecff6dc
#
_entry.id   b394326e4ae7a0383a7d53fafecff6dc
#
_cell.length_a   1.000
_cell.length_b   1.000
_cell.length_c   1.000
_cell.angle_alpha   90.00
_cell.angle_beta   90.00
_cell.angle_gamma   90.00
#
_symmetry.space_group_name_H-M   'P 1'
#
loop_
_entity.id
_entity.type
_entity.pdbx_description
1 polymer ?
#
loop_
_entity_poly.entity_id
_entity_poly.type
_entity_poly.pdbx_seq_one_letter_code
_entity_poly.pdbx_strand_id
1 'polypeptide(L)'
;MTERDFMKFIKTYLPEIFFATAITLFWSFVFSVTNVGHTFYEVFMSVLLVTALNLCAFVAFHIVCQIKRAKNETEKVHDLLLIIKPDGIEHSQEILKEMSVWGKLHDLVLVPEPPREKLEEHYEHIKDKPFFYETIDYMMSGPVLMGILTCEDESDIACARAALGDTNPEKARENTLRGRFGTVDGDTIKNVAHLSDSSESGKREIGIWKDILFREYPTITARKVGTH
;
A
#
# COMPACT_ATOMS: atom_id res chain seq x y z
N MET A 1 2.33 -19.28 -13.96
CA MET A 1 0.86 -19.50 -13.95
C MET A 1 0.62 -20.82 -13.24
N THR A 2 0.00 -20.81 -12.07
CA THR A 2 -0.29 -22.05 -11.34
C THR A 2 -1.45 -22.81 -12.01
N GLU A 3 -1.57 -24.11 -11.74
CA GLU A 3 -2.67 -24.94 -12.25
C GLU A 3 -4.06 -24.36 -11.86
N ARG A 4 -4.14 -23.73 -10.69
CA ARG A 4 -5.34 -23.06 -10.18
C ARG A 4 -5.67 -21.78 -11.00
N ASP A 5 -4.67 -21.02 -11.43
CA ASP A 5 -4.85 -19.83 -12.26
C ASP A 5 -5.28 -20.22 -13.67
N PHE A 6 -4.71 -21.29 -14.22
CA PHE A 6 -5.08 -21.86 -15.50
C PHE A 6 -6.53 -22.35 -15.51
N MET A 7 -6.97 -23.07 -14.48
CA MET A 7 -8.35 -23.53 -14.36
C MET A 7 -9.35 -22.37 -14.19
N LYS A 8 -8.97 -21.33 -13.46
CA LYS A 8 -9.77 -20.09 -13.33
C LYS A 8 -9.88 -19.36 -14.65
N PHE A 9 -8.79 -19.28 -15.41
CA PHE A 9 -8.74 -18.72 -16.76
C PHE A 9 -9.69 -19.47 -17.71
N ILE A 10 -9.59 -20.80 -17.78
CA ILE A 10 -10.47 -21.63 -18.61
C ILE A 10 -11.94 -21.40 -18.26
N LYS A 11 -12.32 -21.45 -17.01
CA LYS A 11 -13.72 -21.26 -16.57
C LYS A 11 -14.27 -19.87 -16.93
N THR A 12 -13.42 -18.84 -16.91
CA THR A 12 -13.85 -17.46 -17.18
C THR A 12 -13.98 -17.15 -18.66
N TYR A 13 -13.04 -17.65 -19.49
CA TYR A 13 -12.94 -17.23 -20.89
C TYR A 13 -13.38 -18.29 -21.91
N LEU A 14 -13.48 -19.54 -21.52
CA LEU A 14 -13.91 -20.61 -22.41
C LEU A 14 -15.31 -20.36 -23.00
N PRO A 15 -16.31 -19.87 -22.24
CA PRO A 15 -17.64 -19.55 -22.79
C PRO A 15 -17.59 -18.43 -23.85
N GLU A 16 -16.76 -17.41 -23.65
CA GLU A 16 -16.62 -16.28 -24.58
C GLU A 16 -15.91 -16.70 -25.87
N ILE A 17 -14.87 -17.52 -25.75
CA ILE A 17 -14.18 -18.11 -26.90
C ILE A 17 -15.14 -18.99 -27.70
N PHE A 18 -15.92 -19.83 -27.02
CA PHE A 18 -16.93 -20.69 -27.67
C PHE A 18 -18.01 -19.88 -28.37
N PHE A 19 -18.48 -18.79 -27.76
CA PHE A 19 -19.48 -17.90 -28.34
C PHE A 19 -18.95 -17.17 -29.58
N ALA A 20 -17.73 -16.61 -29.50
CA ALA A 20 -17.09 -15.95 -30.64
C ALA A 20 -16.84 -16.90 -31.79
N THR A 21 -16.37 -18.12 -31.53
CA THR A 21 -16.18 -19.13 -32.58
C THR A 21 -17.50 -19.61 -33.20
N ALA A 22 -18.55 -19.77 -32.40
CA ALA A 22 -19.87 -20.13 -32.86
C ALA A 22 -20.49 -19.05 -33.78
N ILE A 23 -20.36 -17.79 -33.45
CA ILE A 23 -20.79 -16.66 -34.28
C ILE A 23 -20.00 -16.65 -35.59
N THR A 24 -18.70 -16.85 -35.54
CA THR A 24 -17.85 -16.87 -36.74
C THR A 24 -18.24 -18.01 -37.70
N LEU A 25 -18.47 -19.20 -37.15
CA LEU A 25 -18.94 -20.35 -37.93
C LEU A 25 -20.33 -20.13 -38.50
N PHE A 26 -21.26 -19.54 -37.76
CA PHE A 26 -22.60 -19.21 -38.22
C PHE A 26 -22.55 -18.22 -39.38
N TRP A 27 -21.81 -17.12 -39.28
CA TRP A 27 -21.69 -16.14 -40.36
C TRP A 27 -20.96 -16.73 -41.57
N SER A 28 -19.97 -17.59 -41.42
CA SER A 28 -19.31 -18.29 -42.51
C SER A 28 -20.26 -19.25 -43.24
N PHE A 29 -21.14 -19.92 -42.50
CA PHE A 29 -22.19 -20.77 -43.07
C PHE A 29 -23.22 -19.92 -43.87
N VAL A 30 -23.73 -18.83 -43.27
CA VAL A 30 -24.68 -17.91 -43.91
C VAL A 30 -24.07 -17.36 -45.22
N PHE A 31 -22.81 -16.91 -45.19
CA PHE A 31 -22.11 -16.39 -46.34
C PHE A 31 -21.93 -17.46 -47.45
N SER A 32 -21.63 -18.70 -47.08
CA SER A 32 -21.51 -19.83 -48.01
C SER A 32 -22.84 -20.18 -48.68
N VAL A 33 -23.97 -20.08 -47.98
CA VAL A 33 -25.29 -20.42 -48.53
C VAL A 33 -25.86 -19.29 -49.39
N THR A 34 -25.52 -18.02 -49.10
CA THR A 34 -26.05 -16.87 -49.84
C THR A 34 -25.25 -16.49 -51.07
N ASN A 35 -23.99 -16.91 -51.19
CA ASN A 35 -23.11 -16.63 -52.35
C ASN A 35 -22.94 -17.86 -53.23
N VAL A 36 -23.95 -18.14 -54.04
CA VAL A 36 -23.91 -19.18 -55.09
C VAL A 36 -22.98 -18.73 -56.22
N GLY A 37 -21.67 -19.02 -56.13
CA GLY A 37 -20.68 -18.68 -57.17
C GLY A 37 -19.24 -18.54 -56.68
N HIS A 38 -19.04 -18.51 -55.34
CA HIS A 38 -17.67 -18.52 -54.82
C HIS A 38 -17.07 -19.93 -54.78
N THR A 39 -15.77 -20.02 -55.15
CA THR A 39 -15.04 -21.26 -55.04
C THR A 39 -14.85 -21.67 -53.59
N PHE A 40 -14.80 -22.96 -53.30
CA PHE A 40 -14.50 -23.51 -51.97
C PHE A 40 -13.25 -22.85 -51.35
N TYR A 41 -12.28 -22.49 -52.16
CA TYR A 41 -11.06 -21.84 -51.75
C TYR A 41 -11.31 -20.44 -51.14
N GLU A 42 -12.20 -19.61 -51.75
CA GLU A 42 -12.48 -18.25 -51.26
C GLU A 42 -13.22 -18.29 -49.90
N VAL A 43 -14.15 -19.21 -49.73
CA VAL A 43 -14.85 -19.44 -48.46
C VAL A 43 -13.87 -19.91 -47.39
N PHE A 44 -13.02 -20.86 -47.71
CA PHE A 44 -12.00 -21.38 -46.78
C PHE A 44 -11.02 -20.29 -46.35
N MET A 45 -10.52 -19.46 -47.28
CA MET A 45 -9.59 -18.35 -46.95
C MET A 45 -10.26 -17.28 -46.11
N SER A 46 -11.55 -16.98 -46.34
CA SER A 46 -12.32 -16.02 -45.52
C SER A 46 -12.50 -16.52 -44.08
N VAL A 47 -12.83 -17.79 -43.90
CA VAL A 47 -12.95 -18.40 -42.54
C VAL A 47 -11.59 -18.38 -41.83
N LEU A 48 -10.51 -18.71 -42.53
CA LEU A 48 -9.17 -18.71 -41.95
C LEU A 48 -8.75 -17.29 -41.51
N LEU A 49 -9.02 -16.28 -42.33
CA LEU A 49 -8.72 -14.89 -42.02
C LEU A 49 -9.51 -14.41 -40.79
N VAL A 50 -10.82 -14.66 -40.73
CA VAL A 50 -11.66 -14.25 -39.63
C VAL A 50 -11.25 -14.95 -38.33
N THR A 51 -10.91 -16.24 -38.34
CA THR A 51 -10.41 -16.94 -37.14
C THR A 51 -9.06 -16.41 -36.67
N ALA A 52 -8.15 -16.09 -37.61
CA ALA A 52 -6.87 -15.47 -37.28
C ALA A 52 -7.04 -14.10 -36.65
N LEU A 53 -7.93 -13.25 -37.17
CA LEU A 53 -8.23 -11.92 -36.60
C LEU A 53 -8.84 -12.01 -35.19
N ASN A 54 -9.77 -12.95 -34.98
CA ASN A 54 -10.34 -13.19 -33.67
C ASN A 54 -9.29 -13.67 -32.66
N LEU A 55 -8.38 -14.56 -33.07
CA LEU A 55 -7.28 -15.00 -32.21
C LEU A 55 -6.32 -13.86 -31.86
N CYS A 56 -5.97 -13.02 -32.84
CA CYS A 56 -5.13 -11.84 -32.60
C CYS A 56 -5.80 -10.85 -31.66
N ALA A 57 -7.10 -10.56 -31.82
CA ALA A 57 -7.85 -9.70 -30.93
C ALA A 57 -7.91 -10.25 -29.48
N PHE A 58 -8.12 -11.56 -29.35
CA PHE A 58 -8.11 -12.23 -28.05
C PHE A 58 -6.76 -12.14 -27.35
N VAL A 59 -5.66 -12.41 -28.08
CA VAL A 59 -4.30 -12.30 -27.54
C VAL A 59 -3.99 -10.86 -27.12
N ALA A 60 -4.34 -9.88 -27.97
CA ALA A 60 -4.15 -8.46 -27.67
C ALA A 60 -4.94 -8.04 -26.41
N PHE A 61 -6.21 -8.44 -26.28
CA PHE A 61 -7.03 -8.19 -25.09
C PHE A 61 -6.40 -8.80 -23.85
N HIS A 62 -5.93 -10.05 -23.92
CA HIS A 62 -5.27 -10.72 -22.83
C HIS A 62 -3.99 -10.00 -22.39
N ILE A 63 -3.16 -9.57 -23.35
CA ILE A 63 -1.94 -8.79 -23.05
C ILE A 63 -2.30 -7.47 -22.34
N VAL A 64 -3.30 -6.74 -22.82
CA VAL A 64 -3.75 -5.49 -22.19
C VAL A 64 -4.26 -5.72 -20.77
N CYS A 65 -5.02 -6.80 -20.53
CA CYS A 65 -5.46 -7.17 -19.18
C CYS A 65 -4.28 -7.52 -18.26
N GLN A 66 -3.29 -8.25 -18.76
CA GLN A 66 -2.08 -8.57 -17.98
C GLN A 66 -1.25 -7.33 -17.65
N ILE A 67 -1.08 -6.41 -18.62
CA ILE A 67 -0.39 -5.14 -18.41
C ILE A 67 -1.12 -4.29 -17.35
N LYS A 68 -2.47 -4.17 -17.45
CA LYS A 68 -3.26 -3.45 -16.45
C LYS A 68 -3.16 -4.08 -15.08
N ARG A 69 -3.18 -5.41 -14.99
CA ARG A 69 -3.05 -6.14 -13.73
C ARG A 69 -1.67 -5.92 -13.11
N ALA A 70 -0.61 -6.09 -13.89
CA ALA A 70 0.76 -5.84 -13.44
C ALA A 70 0.95 -4.38 -13.00
N LYS A 71 0.37 -3.41 -13.73
CA LYS A 71 0.42 -2.00 -13.35
C LYS A 71 -0.32 -1.73 -12.02
N ASN A 72 -1.48 -2.33 -11.80
CA ASN A 72 -2.22 -2.20 -10.54
C ASN A 72 -1.52 -2.90 -9.35
N GLU A 73 -0.76 -3.97 -9.59
CA GLU A 73 0.01 -4.66 -8.56
C GLU A 73 1.29 -3.87 -8.19
N THR A 74 1.93 -3.18 -9.17
CA THR A 74 3.11 -2.34 -8.94
C THR A 74 2.81 -0.96 -8.34
N GLU A 75 1.56 -0.48 -8.37
CA GLU A 75 1.17 0.82 -7.80
C GLU A 75 0.56 0.70 -6.39
N LYS A 76 0.46 -0.48 -5.81
CA LYS A 76 -0.13 -0.65 -4.48
C LYS A 76 0.94 -0.50 -3.39
N VAL A 77 1.49 0.71 -3.28
CA VAL A 77 2.33 1.07 -2.14
C VAL A 77 1.48 1.29 -0.89
N HIS A 78 2.05 1.04 0.27
CA HIS A 78 1.40 1.09 1.56
C HIS A 78 2.04 2.18 2.42
N ASP A 79 1.33 3.28 2.60
CA ASP A 79 1.76 4.36 3.48
C ASP A 79 1.33 4.09 4.92
N LEU A 80 2.30 4.07 5.81
CA LEU A 80 2.14 3.84 7.24
C LEU A 80 2.59 5.08 8.01
N LEU A 81 1.86 5.45 9.04
CA LEU A 81 2.29 6.49 9.97
C LEU A 81 3.32 5.90 10.94
N LEU A 82 4.50 6.50 10.98
CA LEU A 82 5.50 6.29 12.01
C LEU A 82 5.46 7.47 12.98
N ILE A 83 5.34 7.20 14.30
CA ILE A 83 5.50 8.20 15.35
C ILE A 83 6.59 7.72 16.30
N ILE A 84 7.71 8.42 16.38
CA ILE A 84 8.68 8.24 17.45
C ILE A 84 8.18 9.04 18.64
N LYS A 85 7.96 8.37 19.76
CA LYS A 85 7.35 8.88 20.97
C LYS A 85 8.35 9.67 21.82
N PRO A 86 7.93 10.40 22.86
CA PRO A 86 8.83 11.21 23.66
C PRO A 86 10.04 10.45 24.22
N ASP A 87 9.85 9.22 24.70
CA ASP A 87 10.92 8.33 25.19
C ASP A 87 11.81 7.77 24.09
N GLY A 88 11.36 7.76 22.83
CA GLY A 88 12.12 7.30 21.69
C GLY A 88 12.96 8.37 20.98
N ILE A 89 12.80 9.65 21.32
CA ILE A 89 13.46 10.77 20.62
C ILE A 89 14.98 10.67 20.67
N GLU A 90 15.56 10.30 21.80
CA GLU A 90 17.00 10.11 21.93
C GLU A 90 17.55 8.97 21.05
N HIS A 91 16.71 8.00 20.70
CA HIS A 91 17.02 6.87 19.83
C HIS A 91 16.51 7.04 18.38
N SER A 92 16.07 8.25 18.03
CA SER A 92 15.41 8.51 16.73
C SER A 92 16.24 8.12 15.52
N GLN A 93 17.55 8.34 15.52
CA GLN A 93 18.44 7.96 14.42
C GLN A 93 18.47 6.44 14.19
N GLU A 94 18.51 5.65 15.27
CA GLU A 94 18.52 4.19 15.17
C GLU A 94 17.17 3.65 14.75
N ILE A 95 16.07 4.22 15.29
CA ILE A 95 14.71 3.87 14.89
C ILE A 95 14.47 4.15 13.41
N LEU A 96 14.81 5.35 12.93
CA LEU A 96 14.67 5.71 11.52
C LEU A 96 15.52 4.83 10.60
N LYS A 97 16.77 4.56 10.98
CA LYS A 97 17.67 3.68 10.24
C LYS A 97 17.10 2.27 10.10
N GLU A 98 16.57 1.70 11.18
CA GLU A 98 16.01 0.36 11.18
C GLU A 98 14.70 0.30 10.38
N MET A 99 13.83 1.30 10.52
CA MET A 99 12.59 1.37 9.75
C MET A 99 12.83 1.57 8.26
N SER A 100 13.87 2.33 7.87
CA SER A 100 14.23 2.53 6.46
C SER A 100 14.67 1.28 5.70
N VAL A 101 14.93 0.17 6.40
CA VAL A 101 15.20 -1.14 5.77
C VAL A 101 13.94 -1.73 5.11
N TRP A 102 12.77 -1.40 5.66
CA TRP A 102 11.47 -1.97 5.29
C TRP A 102 10.64 -1.10 4.36
N GLY A 103 11.10 0.12 4.07
CA GLY A 103 10.39 1.03 3.21
C GLY A 103 11.07 2.39 3.11
N LYS A 104 10.48 3.27 2.30
CA LYS A 104 10.98 4.64 2.13
C LYS A 104 10.37 5.56 3.18
N LEU A 105 11.23 6.17 4.01
CA LEU A 105 10.83 7.21 4.95
C LEU A 105 10.80 8.58 4.27
N HIS A 106 9.73 9.33 4.51
CA HIS A 106 9.57 10.71 4.01
C HIS A 106 8.63 11.52 4.92
N ASP A 107 8.50 12.82 4.63
CA ASP A 107 7.66 13.79 5.36
C ASP A 107 7.90 13.76 6.89
N LEU A 108 9.19 13.72 7.27
CA LEU A 108 9.60 13.71 8.67
C LEU A 108 9.39 15.09 9.29
N VAL A 109 8.59 15.17 10.36
CA VAL A 109 8.25 16.38 11.07
C VAL A 109 8.42 16.20 12.58
N LEU A 110 9.25 17.03 13.20
CA LEU A 110 9.33 17.13 14.66
C LEU A 110 8.16 17.99 15.17
N VAL A 111 7.35 17.44 16.03
CA VAL A 111 6.21 18.11 16.68
C VAL A 111 6.56 18.32 18.15
N PRO A 112 6.97 19.55 18.55
CA PRO A 112 7.39 19.81 19.93
C PRO A 112 6.30 19.58 20.97
N GLU A 113 5.06 19.94 20.61
CA GLU A 113 3.88 19.82 21.45
C GLU A 113 2.74 19.25 20.59
N PRO A 114 2.51 17.93 20.62
CA PRO A 114 1.44 17.33 19.82
C PRO A 114 0.07 17.74 20.39
N PRO A 115 -0.88 18.19 19.51
CA PRO A 115 -2.21 18.63 19.93
C PRO A 115 -3.01 17.49 20.58
N ARG A 116 -3.58 17.74 21.77
CA ARG A 116 -4.37 16.78 22.55
C ARG A 116 -5.52 16.19 21.73
N GLU A 117 -6.27 17.03 21.02
CA GLU A 117 -7.42 16.59 20.24
C GLU A 117 -7.04 15.56 19.16
N LYS A 118 -5.90 15.76 18.50
CA LYS A 118 -5.39 14.81 17.49
C LYS A 118 -4.90 13.51 18.12
N LEU A 119 -4.30 13.58 19.29
CA LEU A 119 -3.92 12.37 20.04
C LEU A 119 -5.16 11.59 20.48
N GLU A 120 -6.19 12.26 20.98
CA GLU A 120 -7.45 11.62 21.38
C GLU A 120 -8.15 10.97 20.18
N GLU A 121 -8.15 11.61 19.00
CA GLU A 121 -8.66 11.04 17.75
C GLU A 121 -7.81 9.84 17.28
N HIS A 122 -6.48 9.95 17.34
CA HIS A 122 -5.56 8.87 16.96
C HIS A 122 -5.77 7.62 17.83
N TYR A 123 -5.92 7.80 19.14
CA TYR A 123 -6.11 6.73 20.12
C TYR A 123 -7.58 6.43 20.44
N GLU A 124 -8.55 6.90 19.64
CA GLU A 124 -9.99 6.71 19.86
C GLU A 124 -10.37 5.24 20.08
N HIS A 125 -9.68 4.31 19.42
CA HIS A 125 -9.91 2.87 19.54
C HIS A 125 -9.66 2.29 20.94
N ILE A 126 -8.98 3.03 21.83
CA ILE A 126 -8.77 2.66 23.24
C ILE A 126 -9.47 3.61 24.22
N LYS A 127 -10.39 4.46 23.75
CA LYS A 127 -11.06 5.49 24.55
C LYS A 127 -11.74 4.95 25.82
N ASP A 128 -12.29 3.74 25.73
CA ASP A 128 -12.96 3.08 26.86
C ASP A 128 -12.00 2.32 27.80
N LYS A 129 -10.70 2.37 27.56
CA LYS A 129 -9.70 1.72 28.39
C LYS A 129 -9.26 2.62 29.55
N PRO A 130 -9.00 2.06 30.74
CA PRO A 130 -8.62 2.86 31.92
C PRO A 130 -7.34 3.65 31.72
N PHE A 131 -6.42 3.20 30.84
CA PHE A 131 -5.14 3.83 30.55
C PHE A 131 -5.20 4.85 29.40
N PHE A 132 -6.38 5.21 28.88
CA PHE A 132 -6.51 6.13 27.75
C PHE A 132 -5.86 7.49 28.03
N TYR A 133 -6.27 8.15 29.13
CA TYR A 133 -5.74 9.47 29.47
C TYR A 133 -4.26 9.43 29.83
N GLU A 134 -3.79 8.38 30.46
CA GLU A 134 -2.36 8.17 30.73
C GLU A 134 -1.55 8.08 29.45
N THR A 135 -2.09 7.38 28.43
CA THR A 135 -1.48 7.32 27.09
C THR A 135 -1.41 8.70 26.45
N ILE A 136 -2.47 9.50 26.53
CA ILE A 136 -2.50 10.87 25.98
C ILE A 136 -1.48 11.76 26.71
N ASP A 137 -1.47 11.75 28.05
CA ASP A 137 -0.57 12.56 28.85
C ASP A 137 0.90 12.15 28.62
N TYR A 138 1.17 10.86 28.49
CA TYR A 138 2.49 10.36 28.09
C TYR A 138 2.91 10.88 26.70
N MET A 139 2.03 10.83 25.70
CA MET A 139 2.32 11.36 24.36
C MET A 139 2.53 12.88 24.35
N MET A 140 1.97 13.61 25.32
CA MET A 140 2.15 15.04 25.51
C MET A 140 3.34 15.40 26.40
N SER A 141 4.02 14.42 27.01
CA SER A 141 5.13 14.67 27.96
C SER A 141 6.40 15.20 27.27
N GLY A 142 6.46 15.24 25.96
CA GLY A 142 7.60 15.74 25.21
C GLY A 142 7.35 15.76 23.70
N PRO A 143 8.39 16.11 22.92
CA PRO A 143 8.28 16.14 21.48
C PRO A 143 8.08 14.73 20.90
N VAL A 144 7.42 14.67 19.75
CA VAL A 144 7.29 13.45 18.92
C VAL A 144 7.86 13.72 17.54
N LEU A 145 8.48 12.72 16.92
CA LEU A 145 8.89 12.79 15.52
C LEU A 145 7.96 11.92 14.69
N MET A 146 7.25 12.53 13.76
CA MET A 146 6.32 11.86 12.86
C MET A 146 6.89 11.73 11.47
N GLY A 147 6.47 10.71 10.72
CA GLY A 147 6.81 10.54 9.31
C GLY A 147 6.00 9.46 8.67
N ILE A 148 6.17 9.30 7.36
CA ILE A 148 5.51 8.27 6.57
C ILE A 148 6.54 7.23 6.16
N LEU A 149 6.23 5.96 6.42
CA LEU A 149 6.96 4.80 5.90
C LEU A 149 6.14 4.21 4.76
N THR A 150 6.62 4.35 3.52
CA THR A 150 6.02 3.73 2.35
C THR A 150 6.65 2.38 2.10
N CYS A 151 5.88 1.31 2.27
CA CYS A 151 6.25 -0.08 1.99
C CYS A 151 5.79 -0.49 0.60
N GLU A 152 6.54 -1.37 -0.08
CA GLU A 152 6.19 -1.84 -1.42
C GLU A 152 5.12 -2.94 -1.38
N ASP A 153 5.11 -3.77 -0.34
CA ASP A 153 4.12 -4.83 -0.17
C ASP A 153 3.72 -5.06 1.30
N GLU A 154 2.72 -5.90 1.52
CA GLU A 154 2.21 -6.22 2.88
C GLU A 154 3.21 -7.02 3.73
N SER A 155 4.16 -7.72 3.11
CA SER A 155 5.20 -8.45 3.86
C SER A 155 6.18 -7.50 4.52
N ASP A 156 6.48 -6.36 3.89
CA ASP A 156 7.32 -5.31 4.46
C ASP A 156 6.69 -4.70 5.71
N ILE A 157 5.36 -4.50 5.69
CA ILE A 157 4.61 -4.04 6.88
C ILE A 157 4.81 -5.01 8.04
N ALA A 158 4.63 -6.30 7.79
CA ALA A 158 4.79 -7.33 8.82
C ALA A 158 6.23 -7.38 9.36
N CYS A 159 7.22 -7.24 8.48
CA CYS A 159 8.63 -7.19 8.85
C CYS A 159 8.99 -5.95 9.66
N ALA A 160 8.53 -4.76 9.25
CA ALA A 160 8.74 -3.51 9.97
C ALA A 160 8.14 -3.57 11.39
N ARG A 161 6.94 -4.13 11.52
CA ARG A 161 6.29 -4.33 12.82
C ARG A 161 7.00 -5.36 13.68
N ALA A 162 7.53 -6.44 13.08
CA ALA A 162 8.34 -7.44 13.79
C ALA A 162 9.67 -6.83 14.30
N ALA A 163 10.31 -5.95 13.51
CA ALA A 163 11.50 -5.21 13.92
C ALA A 163 11.21 -4.20 15.05
N LEU A 164 10.02 -3.57 15.02
CA LEU A 164 9.58 -2.70 16.12
C LEU A 164 9.38 -3.48 17.43
N GLY A 165 8.82 -4.68 17.39
CA GLY A 165 8.60 -5.56 18.53
C GLY A 165 7.20 -5.45 19.17
N ASP A 166 6.97 -6.26 20.22
CA ASP A 166 5.71 -6.28 20.97
C ASP A 166 5.37 -4.89 21.57
N THR A 167 4.08 -4.59 21.67
CA THR A 167 3.60 -3.34 22.28
C THR A 167 4.07 -3.19 23.74
N ASN A 168 4.13 -4.29 24.47
CA ASN A 168 4.73 -4.32 25.80
C ASN A 168 6.23 -4.63 25.70
N PRO A 169 7.13 -3.71 26.08
CA PRO A 169 8.59 -3.90 26.04
C PRO A 169 9.09 -5.15 26.78
N GLU A 170 8.45 -5.51 27.89
CA GLU A 170 8.81 -6.70 28.68
C GLU A 170 8.54 -8.02 27.93
N LYS A 171 7.66 -7.99 26.92
CA LYS A 171 7.36 -9.13 26.05
C LYS A 171 8.09 -9.05 24.70
N ALA A 172 8.66 -7.90 24.40
CA ALA A 172 9.40 -7.68 23.17
C ALA A 172 10.73 -8.44 23.21
N ARG A 173 11.12 -9.00 22.05
CA ARG A 173 12.43 -9.65 21.93
C ARG A 173 13.54 -8.61 22.08
N GLU A 174 14.63 -8.96 22.76
CA GLU A 174 15.77 -8.07 23.05
C GLU A 174 16.40 -7.44 21.79
N ASN A 175 16.28 -8.08 20.62
CA ASN A 175 16.80 -7.56 19.37
C ASN A 175 15.86 -6.64 18.61
N THR A 176 14.66 -6.34 19.15
CA THR A 176 13.69 -5.40 18.56
C THR A 176 13.86 -3.99 19.15
N LEU A 177 13.35 -2.97 18.47
CA LEU A 177 13.44 -1.58 18.93
C LEU A 177 12.82 -1.40 20.32
N ARG A 178 11.64 -1.96 20.54
CA ARG A 178 10.94 -1.89 21.83
C ARG A 178 11.61 -2.72 22.93
N GLY A 179 12.23 -3.85 22.57
CA GLY A 179 13.01 -4.66 23.50
C GLY A 179 14.31 -4.00 23.96
N ARG A 180 14.92 -3.18 23.08
CA ARG A 180 16.18 -2.47 23.38
C ARG A 180 15.96 -1.16 24.14
N PHE A 181 14.94 -0.42 23.79
CA PHE A 181 14.77 0.97 24.22
C PHE A 181 13.47 1.24 25.00
N GLY A 182 12.49 0.33 24.89
CA GLY A 182 11.23 0.49 25.62
C GLY A 182 11.38 0.14 27.09
N THR A 183 10.53 0.76 27.92
CA THR A 183 10.47 0.52 29.36
C THR A 183 9.02 0.49 29.84
N VAL A 184 8.78 -0.09 31.00
CA VAL A 184 7.51 -0.03 31.71
C VAL A 184 7.72 0.75 33.00
N ASP A 185 6.94 1.81 33.22
CA ASP A 185 7.02 2.67 34.36
C ASP A 185 5.67 2.67 35.09
N GLY A 186 5.53 1.83 36.11
CA GLY A 186 4.25 1.54 36.76
C GLY A 186 3.29 0.87 35.74
N ASP A 187 2.14 1.51 35.51
CA ASP A 187 1.13 1.05 34.54
C ASP A 187 1.35 1.65 33.13
N THR A 188 2.30 2.57 32.98
CA THR A 188 2.58 3.26 31.71
C THR A 188 3.59 2.51 30.86
N ILE A 189 3.17 2.11 29.65
CA ILE A 189 4.03 1.47 28.66
C ILE A 189 4.73 2.54 27.81
N LYS A 190 6.03 2.71 27.99
CA LYS A 190 6.90 3.56 27.18
C LYS A 190 7.59 2.69 26.12
N ASN A 191 7.08 2.67 24.90
CA ASN A 191 7.48 1.72 23.85
C ASN A 191 8.04 2.38 22.59
N VAL A 192 8.67 3.52 22.76
CA VAL A 192 9.52 4.32 21.87
C VAL A 192 8.91 4.74 20.53
N ALA A 193 8.09 3.90 19.88
CA ALA A 193 7.51 4.24 18.60
C ALA A 193 6.17 3.53 18.36
N HIS A 194 5.35 4.19 17.54
CA HIS A 194 4.14 3.65 16.90
C HIS A 194 4.39 3.50 15.40
N LEU A 195 3.89 2.42 14.82
CA LEU A 195 3.80 2.20 13.38
C LEU A 195 2.41 1.63 13.10
N SER A 196 1.73 2.17 12.08
CA SER A 196 0.41 1.70 11.65
C SER A 196 0.37 0.19 11.45
N ASP A 197 -0.74 -0.45 11.81
CA ASP A 197 -0.89 -1.91 11.76
C ASP A 197 -1.08 -2.46 10.34
N SER A 198 -1.63 -1.64 9.47
CA SER A 198 -1.99 -1.99 8.11
C SER A 198 -2.05 -0.74 7.22
N SER A 199 -2.13 -0.94 5.91
CA SER A 199 -2.36 0.16 4.95
C SER A 199 -3.65 0.93 5.23
N GLU A 200 -4.70 0.28 5.74
CA GLU A 200 -5.96 0.93 6.08
C GLU A 200 -5.80 1.81 7.33
N SER A 201 -5.17 1.28 8.38
CA SER A 201 -4.81 2.07 9.57
C SER A 201 -3.93 3.25 9.21
N GLY A 202 -2.93 3.05 8.33
CA GLY A 202 -2.04 4.11 7.85
C GLY A 202 -2.80 5.25 7.19
N LYS A 203 -3.73 4.95 6.28
CA LYS A 203 -4.57 5.96 5.62
C LYS A 203 -5.39 6.78 6.62
N ARG A 204 -6.03 6.12 7.59
CA ARG A 204 -6.80 6.78 8.64
C ARG A 204 -5.90 7.68 9.49
N GLU A 205 -4.79 7.15 9.96
CA GLU A 205 -3.88 7.83 10.88
C GLU A 205 -3.17 9.02 10.21
N ILE A 206 -2.65 8.85 8.98
CA ILE A 206 -2.10 9.95 8.17
C ILE A 206 -3.17 11.02 7.93
N GLY A 207 -4.43 10.63 7.70
CA GLY A 207 -5.56 11.55 7.56
C GLY A 207 -5.76 12.46 8.77
N ILE A 208 -5.58 11.94 9.99
CA ILE A 208 -5.66 12.70 11.24
C ILE A 208 -4.53 13.76 11.31
N TRP A 209 -3.31 13.39 10.91
CA TRP A 209 -2.10 14.20 11.06
C TRP A 209 -1.71 15.01 9.80
N LYS A 210 -2.51 14.95 8.74
CA LYS A 210 -2.19 15.52 7.41
C LYS A 210 -1.76 17.00 7.43
N ASP A 211 -2.41 17.82 8.24
CA ASP A 211 -2.13 19.27 8.36
C ASP A 211 -0.81 19.57 9.09
N ILE A 212 -0.27 18.59 9.79
CA ILE A 212 1.05 18.65 10.43
C ILE A 212 2.10 18.06 9.50
N LEU A 213 1.86 16.86 8.95
CA LEU A 213 2.80 16.15 8.07
C LEU A 213 3.07 16.92 6.78
N PHE A 214 2.04 17.52 6.16
CA PHE A 214 2.14 18.19 4.87
C PHE A 214 2.09 19.72 5.01
N ARG A 215 2.51 20.25 6.16
CA ARG A 215 2.57 21.70 6.36
C ARG A 215 3.59 22.30 5.41
N GLU A 216 3.13 23.14 4.48
CA GLU A 216 4.02 23.99 3.69
C GLU A 216 4.71 24.98 4.62
N TYR A 217 5.97 24.76 4.93
CA TYR A 217 6.79 25.81 5.53
C TYR A 217 7.00 26.90 4.49
N PRO A 218 6.67 28.18 4.77
CA PRO A 218 6.97 29.27 3.87
C PRO A 218 8.47 29.23 3.57
N THR A 219 8.82 29.09 2.29
CA THR A 219 10.20 29.09 1.83
C THR A 219 10.85 30.37 2.32
N ILE A 220 11.79 30.29 3.26
CA ILE A 220 12.61 31.44 3.68
C ILE A 220 13.47 31.76 2.48
N THR A 221 12.98 32.67 1.63
CA THR A 221 13.78 33.27 0.58
C THR A 221 14.93 34.01 1.27
N ALA A 222 16.13 33.46 1.14
CA ALA A 222 17.35 34.10 1.66
C ALA A 222 17.39 35.52 1.10
N ARG A 223 17.12 36.49 1.97
CA ARG A 223 17.29 37.92 1.65
C ARG A 223 18.74 38.10 1.26
N LYS A 224 19.03 38.44 0.00
CA LYS A 224 20.36 38.83 -0.43
C LYS A 224 20.86 39.92 0.53
N VAL A 225 21.84 39.58 1.34
CA VAL A 225 22.57 40.55 2.14
C VAL A 225 23.29 41.42 1.11
N GLY A 226 22.79 42.64 0.93
CA GLY A 226 23.44 43.60 0.07
C GLY A 226 24.82 43.95 0.64
N THR A 227 25.85 43.62 -0.11
CA THR A 227 27.20 44.16 0.10
C THR A 227 27.19 45.62 -0.22
N HIS A 228 27.34 46.47 0.78
CA HIS A 228 27.78 47.86 0.66
C HIS A 228 29.28 47.91 0.78
#